data_a9490a6198845f2d24df281071f6ef59
#
_entry.id   a9490a6198845f2d24df281071f6ef59
#
_cell.length_a   1.000
_cell.length_b   1.000
_cell.length_c   1.000
_cell.angle_alpha   90.00
_cell.angle_beta   90.00
_cell.angle_gamma   90.00
#
_symmetry.space_group_name_H-M   'P 1'
#
loop_
_entity.id
_entity.type
_entity.pdbx_description
1 polymer ?
#
loop_
_entity_poly.entity_id
_entity_poly.type
_entity_poly.pdbx_seq_one_letter_code
_entity_poly.pdbx_strand_id
1 'polypeptide(L)'
;MQKWKDIWNKSERVNKIVLESLIKADGFDSGAGSFTVNNWIKYTDELYKKLNIQTSDSIYDIGCGSGAFVYPLYLNNYKVGGVDYSNTLIRLANTILPNEDFSCSEAIDIDLNNKYDFVISHSVFHYFKDLKYAKKVIHNMLNKSNKKIAIFDLNDTSKKYEYHKIRMKNMNQDEYTKKYKGLEHMFYDKNWFINIANELNLKIEIFDQTFKQYSNSKLRFNVIMEKI
;
A
#
# COMPACT_ATOMS: atom_id res chain seq x y z
N MET A 1 6.99 -4.90 37.14
CA MET A 1 6.97 -3.83 36.12
C MET A 1 8.26 -3.75 35.29
N GLN A 2 9.46 -3.87 35.87
CA GLN A 2 10.73 -3.77 35.14
C GLN A 2 10.91 -4.90 34.10
N LYS A 3 10.60 -6.16 34.44
CA LYS A 3 10.65 -7.29 33.48
C LYS A 3 9.81 -7.12 32.22
N TRP A 4 8.65 -6.50 32.33
CA TRP A 4 7.80 -6.24 31.18
C TRP A 4 8.37 -5.13 30.27
N LYS A 5 8.96 -4.06 30.86
CA LYS A 5 9.66 -3.03 30.09
C LYS A 5 10.86 -3.60 29.32
N ASP A 6 11.59 -4.53 29.92
CA ASP A 6 12.76 -5.17 29.27
C ASP A 6 12.34 -6.12 28.13
N ILE A 7 11.19 -6.80 28.26
CA ILE A 7 10.59 -7.61 27.21
C ILE A 7 10.11 -6.71 26.06
N TRP A 8 9.39 -5.63 26.36
CA TRP A 8 8.92 -4.68 25.36
C TRP A 8 10.08 -3.97 24.65
N ASN A 9 11.13 -3.57 25.35
CA ASN A 9 12.32 -2.97 24.73
C ASN A 9 13.08 -3.94 23.82
N LYS A 10 13.15 -5.23 24.19
CA LYS A 10 13.76 -6.27 23.33
C LYS A 10 12.90 -6.57 22.11
N SER A 11 11.59 -6.72 22.30
CA SER A 11 10.65 -6.95 21.19
C SER A 11 10.63 -5.75 20.23
N GLU A 12 10.66 -4.53 20.75
CA GLU A 12 10.69 -3.32 19.94
C GLU A 12 11.97 -3.20 19.09
N ARG A 13 13.15 -3.62 19.59
CA ARG A 13 14.39 -3.65 18.79
C ARG A 13 14.34 -4.71 17.69
N VAL A 14 13.91 -5.91 18.00
CA VAL A 14 13.78 -7.01 17.02
C VAL A 14 12.76 -6.63 15.95
N ASN A 15 11.63 -6.08 16.38
CA ASN A 15 10.56 -5.65 15.48
C ASN A 15 11.00 -4.52 14.54
N LYS A 16 11.80 -3.55 15.01
CA LYS A 16 12.33 -2.47 14.16
C LYS A 16 13.34 -2.98 13.13
N ILE A 17 14.22 -3.91 13.50
CA ILE A 17 15.18 -4.53 12.57
C ILE A 17 14.45 -5.31 11.48
N VAL A 18 13.43 -6.08 11.86
CA VAL A 18 12.60 -6.84 10.92
C VAL A 18 11.86 -5.88 9.98
N LEU A 19 11.18 -4.86 10.51
CA LEU A 19 10.45 -3.88 9.72
C LEU A 19 11.38 -3.11 8.76
N GLU A 20 12.60 -2.77 9.18
CA GLU A 20 13.59 -2.15 8.29
C GLU A 20 13.94 -3.04 7.11
N SER A 21 14.09 -4.34 7.35
CA SER A 21 14.36 -5.32 6.30
C SER A 21 13.19 -5.45 5.30
N LEU A 22 11.95 -5.43 5.80
CA LEU A 22 10.75 -5.43 4.96
C LEU A 22 10.63 -4.15 4.13
N ILE A 23 10.80 -2.98 4.74
CA ILE A 23 10.81 -1.67 4.06
C ILE A 23 11.82 -1.66 2.92
N LYS A 24 13.03 -2.21 3.18
CA LYS A 24 14.08 -2.33 2.18
C LYS A 24 13.73 -3.32 1.06
N ALA A 25 13.17 -4.48 1.41
CA ALA A 25 12.76 -5.48 0.43
C ALA A 25 11.68 -4.95 -0.53
N ASP A 26 10.77 -4.10 -0.04
CA ASP A 26 9.70 -3.47 -0.81
C ASP A 26 10.16 -2.17 -1.52
N GLY A 27 11.45 -1.79 -1.41
CA GLY A 27 12.03 -0.65 -2.12
C GLY A 27 11.71 0.72 -1.53
N PHE A 28 11.30 0.79 -0.27
CA PHE A 28 11.02 2.04 0.45
C PHE A 28 12.22 2.55 1.27
N ASP A 29 13.45 2.10 0.97
CA ASP A 29 14.68 2.49 1.66
C ASP A 29 15.49 3.55 0.89
N SER A 30 15.15 3.84 -0.36
CA SER A 30 15.92 4.70 -1.24
C SER A 30 15.08 5.64 -2.11
N GLY A 31 15.71 6.70 -2.60
CA GLY A 31 15.07 7.67 -3.50
C GLY A 31 14.02 8.56 -2.82
N ALA A 32 13.16 9.17 -3.64
CA ALA A 32 12.12 10.08 -3.18
C ALA A 32 10.97 9.39 -2.41
N GLY A 33 10.87 8.07 -2.50
CA GLY A 33 9.89 7.25 -1.78
C GLY A 33 10.40 6.66 -0.48
N SER A 34 11.61 7.02 -0.02
CA SER A 34 12.23 6.39 1.13
C SER A 34 11.63 6.80 2.47
N PHE A 35 11.65 5.83 3.39
CA PHE A 35 11.22 6.01 4.79
C PHE A 35 12.30 5.51 5.75
N THR A 36 12.46 6.20 6.88
CA THR A 36 13.02 5.58 8.08
C THR A 36 11.96 4.70 8.74
N VAL A 37 12.36 3.70 9.53
CA VAL A 37 11.42 2.85 10.28
C VAL A 37 10.43 3.66 11.11
N ASN A 38 10.91 4.70 11.81
CA ASN A 38 10.05 5.54 12.63
C ASN A 38 9.03 6.34 11.80
N ASN A 39 9.43 6.82 10.62
CA ASN A 39 8.52 7.54 9.73
C ASN A 39 7.53 6.59 9.06
N TRP A 40 7.94 5.36 8.74
CA TRP A 40 7.05 4.33 8.23
C TRP A 40 5.93 4.00 9.22
N ILE A 41 6.29 3.75 10.49
CA ILE A 41 5.30 3.48 11.55
C ILE A 41 4.30 4.63 11.69
N LYS A 42 4.77 5.89 11.71
CA LYS A 42 3.88 7.05 11.80
C LYS A 42 2.97 7.19 10.58
N TYR A 43 3.54 6.99 9.40
CA TYR A 43 2.83 7.07 8.13
C TYR A 43 1.72 6.01 8.03
N THR A 44 2.05 4.76 8.32
CA THR A 44 1.06 3.67 8.29
C THR A 44 -0.02 3.85 9.36
N ASP A 45 0.35 4.30 10.56
CA ASP A 45 -0.60 4.61 11.65
C ASP A 45 -1.59 5.72 11.27
N GLU A 46 -1.16 6.79 10.57
CA GLU A 46 -2.05 7.82 10.05
C GLU A 46 -3.08 7.24 9.05
N LEU A 47 -2.67 6.33 8.18
CA LEU A 47 -3.56 5.67 7.21
C LEU A 47 -4.51 4.67 7.88
N TYR A 48 -4.06 3.91 8.87
CA TYR A 48 -4.93 2.99 9.64
C TYR A 48 -6.01 3.74 10.42
N LYS A 49 -5.67 4.90 11.00
CA LYS A 49 -6.65 5.77 11.69
C LYS A 49 -7.75 6.27 10.74
N LYS A 50 -7.41 6.56 9.49
CA LYS A 50 -8.41 6.92 8.46
C LYS A 50 -9.40 5.79 8.17
N LEU A 51 -8.95 4.54 8.23
CA LEU A 51 -9.81 3.38 8.06
C LEU A 51 -10.70 3.09 9.26
N ASN A 52 -10.34 3.60 10.46
CA ASN A 52 -11.00 3.30 11.73
C ASN A 52 -11.04 1.81 12.03
N ILE A 53 -9.88 1.12 11.85
CA ILE A 53 -9.72 -0.32 12.07
C ILE A 53 -9.88 -0.63 13.56
N GLN A 54 -10.70 -1.63 13.90
CA GLN A 54 -10.89 -2.13 15.25
C GLN A 54 -10.03 -3.39 15.48
N THR A 55 -9.71 -3.71 16.72
CA THR A 55 -8.82 -4.85 17.07
C THR A 55 -9.31 -6.22 16.61
N SER A 56 -10.62 -6.38 16.35
CA SER A 56 -11.21 -7.61 15.81
C SER A 56 -11.21 -7.68 14.28
N ASP A 57 -10.81 -6.62 13.60
CA ASP A 57 -10.87 -6.56 12.14
C ASP A 57 -9.72 -7.31 11.49
N SER A 58 -9.99 -7.79 10.30
CA SER A 58 -9.04 -8.47 9.42
C SER A 58 -8.69 -7.60 8.21
N ILE A 59 -7.41 -7.63 7.81
CA ILE A 59 -6.87 -6.77 6.77
C ILE A 59 -6.17 -7.60 5.69
N TYR A 60 -6.49 -7.37 4.41
CA TYR A 60 -5.85 -8.01 3.27
C TYR A 60 -5.22 -6.97 2.36
N ASP A 61 -3.95 -7.16 2.01
CA ASP A 61 -3.17 -6.21 1.20
C ASP A 61 -2.92 -6.77 -0.22
N ILE A 62 -3.34 -6.03 -1.24
CA ILE A 62 -3.13 -6.37 -2.65
C ILE A 62 -1.88 -5.65 -3.16
N GLY A 63 -0.88 -6.44 -3.59
CA GLY A 63 0.47 -5.98 -3.85
C GLY A 63 1.24 -5.78 -2.56
N CYS A 64 1.12 -6.74 -1.65
CA CYS A 64 1.63 -6.64 -0.28
C CYS A 64 3.16 -6.64 -0.18
N GLY A 65 3.87 -6.97 -1.27
CA GLY A 65 5.32 -7.15 -1.24
C GLY A 65 5.75 -8.17 -0.18
N SER A 66 6.68 -7.77 0.67
CA SER A 66 7.16 -8.57 1.81
C SER A 66 6.29 -8.44 3.07
N GLY A 67 5.20 -7.68 3.00
CA GLY A 67 4.28 -7.42 4.11
C GLY A 67 4.63 -6.19 4.96
N ALA A 68 5.53 -5.31 4.50
CA ALA A 68 5.96 -4.14 5.27
C ALA A 68 4.80 -3.25 5.72
N PHE A 69 3.76 -3.10 4.88
CA PHE A 69 2.61 -2.26 5.19
C PHE A 69 1.72 -2.87 6.28
N VAL A 70 1.51 -4.18 6.30
CA VAL A 70 0.64 -4.86 7.29
C VAL A 70 1.39 -5.36 8.52
N TYR A 71 2.72 -5.34 8.51
CA TYR A 71 3.54 -5.83 9.63
C TYR A 71 3.27 -5.13 10.98
N PRO A 72 3.08 -3.79 11.04
CA PRO A 72 2.70 -3.13 12.30
C PRO A 72 1.34 -3.61 12.84
N LEU A 73 0.40 -3.97 11.99
CA LEU A 73 -0.90 -4.54 12.39
C LEU A 73 -0.73 -5.96 12.93
N TYR A 74 0.05 -6.81 12.24
CA TYR A 74 0.39 -8.16 12.71
C TYR A 74 1.00 -8.15 14.12
N LEU A 75 1.93 -7.22 14.40
CA LEU A 75 2.53 -7.08 15.74
C LEU A 75 1.52 -6.70 16.83
N ASN A 76 0.39 -6.11 16.44
CA ASN A 76 -0.71 -5.77 17.33
C ASN A 76 -1.83 -6.83 17.30
N ASN A 77 -1.52 -8.07 16.85
CA ASN A 77 -2.42 -9.23 16.80
C ASN A 77 -3.65 -9.06 15.91
N TYR A 78 -3.59 -8.20 14.88
CA TYR A 78 -4.61 -8.20 13.85
C TYR A 78 -4.41 -9.38 12.92
N LYS A 79 -5.50 -9.98 12.44
CA LYS A 79 -5.45 -10.93 11.34
C LYS A 79 -5.11 -10.18 10.06
N VAL A 80 -4.01 -10.55 9.41
CA VAL A 80 -3.56 -9.95 8.17
C VAL A 80 -3.45 -10.99 7.06
N GLY A 81 -3.30 -10.56 5.83
CA GLY A 81 -3.04 -11.41 4.69
C GLY A 81 -2.68 -10.55 3.50
N GLY A 82 -2.33 -11.17 2.38
CA GLY A 82 -2.02 -10.41 1.20
C GLY A 82 -1.64 -11.25 -0.01
N VAL A 83 -1.52 -10.56 -1.13
CA VAL A 83 -1.08 -11.13 -2.39
C VAL A 83 -0.06 -10.24 -3.07
N ASP A 84 0.94 -10.85 -3.65
CA ASP A 84 1.90 -10.17 -4.52
C ASP A 84 2.32 -11.10 -5.67
N TYR A 85 2.67 -10.55 -6.83
CA TYR A 85 3.16 -11.34 -7.96
C TYR A 85 4.59 -11.87 -7.76
N SER A 86 5.33 -11.28 -6.82
CA SER A 86 6.71 -11.64 -6.53
C SER A 86 6.81 -12.82 -5.56
N ASN A 87 7.11 -14.00 -6.08
CA ASN A 87 7.31 -15.19 -5.24
C ASN A 87 8.42 -14.98 -4.17
N THR A 88 9.44 -14.18 -4.48
CA THR A 88 10.52 -13.87 -3.54
C THR A 88 10.01 -13.07 -2.34
N LEU A 89 9.20 -12.05 -2.57
CA LEU A 89 8.62 -11.21 -1.50
C LEU A 89 7.60 -11.99 -0.68
N ILE A 90 6.77 -12.82 -1.32
CA ILE A 90 5.80 -13.69 -0.62
C ILE A 90 6.50 -14.72 0.27
N ARG A 91 7.63 -15.30 -0.18
CA ARG A 91 8.42 -16.19 0.70
C ARG A 91 8.91 -15.46 1.94
N LEU A 92 9.35 -14.21 1.79
CA LEU A 92 9.77 -13.38 2.92
C LEU A 92 8.59 -13.07 3.84
N ALA A 93 7.43 -12.65 3.28
CA ALA A 93 6.21 -12.43 4.04
C ALA A 93 5.83 -13.67 4.86
N ASN A 94 5.74 -14.86 4.26
CA ASN A 94 5.42 -16.11 4.94
C ASN A 94 6.45 -16.53 6.01
N THR A 95 7.70 -16.09 5.87
CA THR A 95 8.74 -16.34 6.88
C THR A 95 8.58 -15.44 8.10
N ILE A 96 8.25 -14.16 7.87
CA ILE A 96 8.20 -13.13 8.91
C ILE A 96 6.83 -13.05 9.60
N LEU A 97 5.76 -13.34 8.85
CA LEU A 97 4.37 -13.37 9.34
C LEU A 97 3.80 -14.80 9.21
N PRO A 98 4.32 -15.76 9.98
CA PRO A 98 3.88 -17.14 9.88
C PRO A 98 2.42 -17.28 10.31
N ASN A 99 1.72 -18.23 9.69
CA ASN A 99 0.30 -18.54 9.90
C ASN A 99 -0.70 -17.50 9.35
N GLU A 100 -0.22 -16.50 8.62
CA GLU A 100 -1.06 -15.54 7.91
C GLU A 100 -1.23 -15.95 6.44
N ASP A 101 -2.28 -15.42 5.78
CA ASP A 101 -2.69 -15.83 4.42
C ASP A 101 -1.98 -14.98 3.36
N PHE A 102 -0.72 -15.32 3.04
CA PHE A 102 0.03 -14.67 1.96
C PHE A 102 0.19 -15.61 0.78
N SER A 103 -0.19 -15.15 -0.41
CA SER A 103 -0.17 -15.94 -1.65
C SER A 103 0.50 -15.21 -2.81
N CYS A 104 1.11 -15.98 -3.74
CA CYS A 104 1.73 -15.44 -4.94
C CYS A 104 0.74 -15.50 -6.10
N SER A 105 0.25 -14.33 -6.54
CA SER A 105 -0.66 -14.19 -7.67
C SER A 105 -0.69 -12.76 -8.19
N GLU A 106 -1.20 -12.57 -9.39
CA GLU A 106 -1.52 -11.23 -9.93
C GLU A 106 -2.69 -10.59 -9.16
N ALA A 107 -2.67 -9.27 -9.01
CA ALA A 107 -3.74 -8.51 -8.32
C ALA A 107 -5.14 -8.73 -8.92
N ILE A 108 -5.20 -9.14 -10.19
CA ILE A 108 -6.46 -9.40 -10.91
C ILE A 108 -6.99 -10.82 -10.68
N ASP A 109 -6.17 -11.74 -10.19
CA ASP A 109 -6.47 -13.18 -10.05
C ASP A 109 -6.45 -13.65 -8.60
N ILE A 110 -6.77 -12.74 -7.66
CA ILE A 110 -6.82 -13.05 -6.22
C ILE A 110 -7.94 -14.04 -5.88
N ASP A 111 -7.69 -14.89 -4.89
CA ASP A 111 -8.74 -15.75 -4.32
C ASP A 111 -9.80 -14.90 -3.59
N LEU A 112 -11.07 -15.10 -3.95
CA LEU A 112 -12.22 -14.38 -3.40
C LEU A 112 -12.98 -15.14 -2.32
N ASN A 113 -12.59 -16.40 -2.01
CA ASN A 113 -13.32 -17.24 -1.06
C ASN A 113 -13.21 -16.73 0.39
N ASN A 114 -12.00 -16.37 0.82
CA ASN A 114 -11.78 -15.83 2.16
C ASN A 114 -12.03 -14.32 2.17
N LYS A 115 -12.97 -13.86 2.98
CA LYS A 115 -13.27 -12.42 3.13
C LYS A 115 -12.46 -11.81 4.27
N TYR A 116 -12.20 -10.52 4.12
CA TYR A 116 -11.56 -9.69 5.12
C TYR A 116 -12.40 -8.43 5.38
N ASP A 117 -12.28 -7.82 6.54
CA ASP A 117 -13.02 -6.60 6.84
C ASP A 117 -12.54 -5.44 5.99
N PHE A 118 -11.24 -5.29 5.84
CA PHE A 118 -10.62 -4.30 5.00
C PHE A 118 -9.74 -4.96 3.93
N VAL A 119 -9.88 -4.48 2.70
CA VAL A 119 -8.96 -4.85 1.61
C VAL A 119 -8.27 -3.58 1.12
N ILE A 120 -6.96 -3.56 1.25
CA ILE A 120 -6.14 -2.41 0.94
C ILE A 120 -5.22 -2.68 -0.24
N SER A 121 -4.68 -1.63 -0.81
CA SER A 121 -3.55 -1.68 -1.75
C SER A 121 -2.73 -0.42 -1.57
N HIS A 122 -1.45 -0.55 -1.23
CA HIS A 122 -0.56 0.57 -0.97
C HIS A 122 0.57 0.64 -1.99
N SER A 123 0.69 1.77 -2.70
CA SER A 123 1.77 2.05 -3.66
C SER A 123 1.87 1.04 -4.83
N VAL A 124 0.76 0.47 -5.29
CA VAL A 124 0.69 -0.59 -6.32
C VAL A 124 0.02 -0.13 -7.61
N PHE A 125 -1.06 0.62 -7.51
CA PHE A 125 -1.89 0.96 -8.67
C PHE A 125 -1.14 1.68 -9.79
N HIS A 126 -0.08 2.39 -9.48
CA HIS A 126 0.72 3.06 -10.50
C HIS A 126 1.57 2.11 -11.38
N TYR A 127 1.63 0.82 -11.05
CA TYR A 127 2.28 -0.21 -11.87
C TYR A 127 1.29 -0.95 -12.80
N PHE A 128 0.00 -0.72 -12.66
CA PHE A 128 -0.98 -1.38 -13.51
C PHE A 128 -0.87 -0.91 -14.96
N LYS A 129 -1.23 -1.78 -15.90
CA LYS A 129 -1.06 -1.51 -17.34
C LYS A 129 -2.07 -0.53 -17.91
N ASP A 130 -3.29 -0.47 -17.36
CA ASP A 130 -4.38 0.39 -17.84
C ASP A 130 -5.52 0.52 -16.80
N LEU A 131 -6.45 1.45 -17.06
CA LEU A 131 -7.62 1.71 -16.20
C LEU A 131 -8.60 0.52 -16.16
N LYS A 132 -8.66 -0.30 -17.21
CA LYS A 132 -9.52 -1.49 -17.25
C LYS A 132 -9.02 -2.55 -16.26
N TYR A 133 -7.72 -2.76 -16.21
CA TYR A 133 -7.09 -3.63 -15.22
C TYR A 133 -7.33 -3.11 -13.80
N ALA A 134 -7.08 -1.81 -13.57
CA ALA A 134 -7.30 -1.17 -12.28
C ALA A 134 -8.77 -1.30 -11.81
N LYS A 135 -9.75 -1.08 -12.71
CA LYS A 135 -11.18 -1.25 -12.40
C LYS A 135 -11.51 -2.69 -12.00
N LYS A 136 -10.96 -3.69 -12.70
CA LYS A 136 -11.14 -5.10 -12.34
C LYS A 136 -10.57 -5.42 -10.95
N VAL A 137 -9.40 -4.87 -10.62
CA VAL A 137 -8.82 -5.03 -9.28
C VAL A 137 -9.72 -4.39 -8.21
N ILE A 138 -10.28 -3.20 -8.44
CA ILE A 138 -11.24 -2.57 -7.52
C ILE A 138 -12.46 -3.47 -7.30
N HIS A 139 -13.01 -4.07 -8.35
CA HIS A 139 -14.13 -5.04 -8.19
C HIS A 139 -13.72 -6.25 -7.35
N ASN A 140 -12.52 -6.78 -7.54
CA ASN A 140 -12.02 -7.88 -6.73
C ASN A 140 -11.82 -7.46 -5.25
N MET A 141 -11.27 -6.27 -5.01
CA MET A 141 -11.15 -5.70 -3.67
C MET A 141 -12.52 -5.61 -2.98
N LEU A 142 -13.52 -5.05 -3.66
CA LEU A 142 -14.89 -4.97 -3.14
C LEU A 142 -15.48 -6.35 -2.86
N ASN A 143 -15.27 -7.31 -3.77
CA ASN A 143 -15.77 -8.67 -3.57
C ASN A 143 -15.07 -9.38 -2.40
N LYS A 144 -13.80 -9.09 -2.15
CA LYS A 144 -13.03 -9.68 -1.04
C LYS A 144 -13.29 -8.98 0.31
N SER A 145 -13.76 -7.71 0.29
CA SER A 145 -13.99 -6.93 1.52
C SER A 145 -15.40 -7.11 2.10
N ASN A 146 -15.50 -7.13 3.44
CA ASN A 146 -16.77 -7.06 4.17
C ASN A 146 -17.18 -5.61 4.47
N LYS A 147 -16.20 -4.70 4.75
CA LYS A 147 -16.46 -3.33 5.19
C LYS A 147 -15.98 -2.32 4.14
N LYS A 148 -14.68 -2.14 4.01
CA LYS A 148 -14.10 -1.07 3.18
C LYS A 148 -12.97 -1.59 2.31
N ILE A 149 -12.76 -0.88 1.21
CA ILE A 149 -11.51 -0.96 0.46
C ILE A 149 -10.76 0.36 0.55
N ALA A 150 -9.43 0.31 0.49
CA ALA A 150 -8.60 1.50 0.45
C ALA A 150 -7.46 1.35 -0.58
N ILE A 151 -7.23 2.41 -1.32
CA ILE A 151 -6.14 2.49 -2.30
C ILE A 151 -5.29 3.69 -1.90
N PHE A 152 -4.09 3.42 -1.45
CA PHE A 152 -3.17 4.42 -0.93
C PHE A 152 -2.02 4.68 -1.88
N ASP A 153 -1.49 5.90 -1.83
CA ASP A 153 -0.30 6.34 -2.56
C ASP A 153 -0.49 6.35 -4.09
N LEU A 154 -1.62 6.86 -4.55
CA LEU A 154 -1.95 7.00 -5.98
C LEU A 154 -1.25 8.20 -6.60
N ASN A 155 -0.66 8.04 -7.79
CA ASN A 155 -0.16 9.16 -8.60
C ASN A 155 -1.32 10.05 -9.08
N ASP A 156 -1.30 11.34 -8.74
CA ASP A 156 -2.29 12.32 -9.19
C ASP A 156 -1.99 12.82 -10.62
N THR A 157 -2.94 12.66 -11.53
CA THR A 157 -2.83 13.17 -12.91
C THR A 157 -2.57 14.67 -12.96
N SER A 158 -3.15 15.45 -12.03
CA SER A 158 -2.95 16.90 -11.96
C SER A 158 -1.49 17.28 -11.59
N LYS A 159 -0.74 16.35 -11.01
CA LYS A 159 0.66 16.50 -10.60
C LYS A 159 1.66 15.85 -11.53
N LYS A 160 1.19 15.30 -12.66
CA LYS A 160 2.04 14.54 -13.60
C LYS A 160 3.24 15.37 -14.11
N TYR A 161 3.02 16.63 -14.42
CA TYR A 161 4.10 17.52 -14.88
C TYR A 161 5.17 17.71 -13.78
N GLU A 162 4.75 17.99 -12.54
CA GLU A 162 5.65 18.17 -11.40
C GLU A 162 6.42 16.89 -11.08
N TYR A 163 5.75 15.74 -11.14
CA TYR A 163 6.37 14.42 -10.98
C TYR A 163 7.51 14.20 -12.00
N HIS A 164 7.27 14.46 -13.29
CA HIS A 164 8.29 14.32 -14.32
C HIS A 164 9.44 15.30 -14.12
N LYS A 165 9.15 16.56 -13.80
CA LYS A 165 10.15 17.59 -13.51
C LYS A 165 11.09 17.18 -12.38
N ILE A 166 10.57 16.60 -11.30
CA ILE A 166 11.38 16.11 -10.17
C ILE A 166 12.29 14.95 -10.62
N ARG A 167 11.77 14.00 -11.38
CA ARG A 167 12.52 12.85 -11.88
C ARG A 167 13.61 13.23 -12.90
N MET A 168 13.36 14.27 -13.67
CA MET A 168 14.31 14.79 -14.67
C MET A 168 15.35 15.75 -14.11
N LYS A 169 15.34 16.06 -12.81
CA LYS A 169 16.17 17.12 -12.21
C LYS A 169 17.66 17.06 -12.58
N ASN A 170 18.20 15.87 -12.83
CA ASN A 170 19.60 15.63 -13.12
C ASN A 170 19.82 14.86 -14.43
N MET A 171 18.88 14.92 -15.39
CA MET A 171 19.00 14.26 -16.68
C MET A 171 18.21 15.01 -17.76
N ASN A 172 18.62 14.86 -19.02
CA ASN A 172 17.86 15.40 -20.16
C ASN A 172 16.70 14.47 -20.58
N GLN A 173 15.88 14.91 -21.54
CA GLN A 173 14.69 14.17 -22.00
C GLN A 173 15.05 12.80 -22.59
N ASP A 174 16.13 12.70 -23.35
CA ASP A 174 16.54 11.45 -24.01
C ASP A 174 17.03 10.43 -22.97
N GLU A 175 17.83 10.86 -22.01
CA GLU A 175 18.28 10.06 -20.87
C GLU A 175 17.09 9.57 -20.05
N TYR A 176 16.12 10.45 -19.78
CA TYR A 176 14.89 10.09 -19.06
C TYR A 176 14.10 9.02 -19.82
N THR A 177 13.84 9.26 -21.11
CA THR A 177 13.08 8.35 -21.96
C THR A 177 13.77 6.98 -22.05
N LYS A 178 15.10 6.96 -22.25
CA LYS A 178 15.87 5.71 -22.31
C LYS A 178 15.82 4.94 -20.99
N LYS A 179 15.96 5.66 -19.85
CA LYS A 179 16.00 5.05 -18.51
C LYS A 179 14.66 4.45 -18.09
N TYR A 180 13.54 5.08 -18.45
CA TYR A 180 12.20 4.71 -17.99
C TYR A 180 11.31 4.09 -19.06
N LYS A 181 11.86 3.78 -20.25
CA LYS A 181 11.14 3.09 -21.32
C LYS A 181 10.59 1.74 -20.83
N GLY A 182 9.26 1.57 -20.87
CA GLY A 182 8.59 0.37 -20.38
C GLY A 182 8.46 0.29 -18.84
N LEU A 183 8.82 1.38 -18.14
CA LEU A 183 8.68 1.54 -16.69
C LEU A 183 7.81 2.75 -16.36
N GLU A 184 6.90 3.11 -17.26
CA GLU A 184 6.01 4.24 -17.10
C GLU A 184 4.99 3.95 -15.99
N HIS A 185 4.83 4.92 -15.07
CA HIS A 185 3.81 4.83 -14.04
C HIS A 185 2.47 5.35 -14.55
N MET A 186 1.38 4.70 -14.14
CA MET A 186 0.04 5.24 -14.30
C MET A 186 -0.21 6.44 -13.38
N PHE A 187 -1.05 7.33 -13.85
CA PHE A 187 -1.60 8.45 -13.09
C PHE A 187 -3.12 8.37 -13.14
N TYR A 188 -3.75 8.74 -12.04
CA TYR A 188 -5.18 8.63 -11.87
C TYR A 188 -5.83 10.02 -11.71
N ASP A 189 -7.00 10.19 -12.32
CA ASP A 189 -7.89 11.30 -12.05
C ASP A 189 -8.80 10.94 -10.88
N LYS A 190 -8.95 11.84 -9.92
CA LYS A 190 -9.85 11.66 -8.77
C LYS A 190 -11.29 11.40 -9.20
N ASN A 191 -11.74 12.06 -10.29
CA ASN A 191 -13.09 11.87 -10.85
C ASN A 191 -13.31 10.44 -11.38
N TRP A 192 -12.26 9.75 -11.84
CA TRP A 192 -12.40 8.35 -12.25
C TRP A 192 -12.87 7.45 -11.10
N PHE A 193 -12.35 7.65 -9.89
CA PHE A 193 -12.80 6.94 -8.70
C PHE A 193 -14.20 7.34 -8.26
N ILE A 194 -14.55 8.64 -8.34
CA ILE A 194 -15.91 9.14 -8.06
C ILE A 194 -16.92 8.47 -8.99
N ASN A 195 -16.60 8.36 -10.29
CA ASN A 195 -17.47 7.71 -11.27
C ASN A 195 -17.67 6.21 -10.94
N ILE A 196 -16.62 5.49 -10.55
CA ILE A 196 -16.73 4.10 -10.13
C ILE A 196 -17.60 3.98 -8.87
N ALA A 197 -17.41 4.85 -7.88
CA ALA A 197 -18.20 4.82 -6.65
C ALA A 197 -19.69 5.08 -6.94
N ASN A 198 -20.01 6.04 -7.81
CA ASN A 198 -21.38 6.32 -8.24
C ASN A 198 -21.99 5.11 -8.99
N GLU A 199 -21.24 4.52 -9.94
CA GLU A 199 -21.69 3.35 -10.70
C GLU A 199 -22.02 2.15 -9.79
N LEU A 200 -21.25 1.97 -8.71
CA LEU A 200 -21.37 0.84 -7.80
C LEU A 200 -22.15 1.15 -6.52
N ASN A 201 -22.73 2.34 -6.40
CA ASN A 201 -23.46 2.82 -5.22
C ASN A 201 -22.65 2.67 -3.92
N LEU A 202 -21.43 3.27 -3.91
CA LEU A 202 -20.50 3.24 -2.79
C LEU A 202 -20.36 4.63 -2.18
N LYS A 203 -20.12 4.69 -0.87
CA LYS A 203 -19.53 5.88 -0.26
C LYS A 203 -18.06 5.97 -0.66
N ILE A 204 -17.57 7.18 -0.91
CA ILE A 204 -16.17 7.44 -1.25
C ILE A 204 -15.60 8.60 -0.46
N GLU A 205 -14.39 8.44 0.05
CA GLU A 205 -13.55 9.50 0.59
C GLU A 205 -12.27 9.56 -0.25
N ILE A 206 -11.92 10.77 -0.73
CA ILE A 206 -10.66 11.04 -1.45
C ILE A 206 -9.92 12.14 -0.68
N PHE A 207 -8.66 11.91 -0.36
CA PHE A 207 -7.83 12.87 0.35
C PHE A 207 -6.39 12.86 -0.16
N ASP A 208 -5.76 14.04 -0.13
CA ASP A 208 -4.37 14.17 -0.53
C ASP A 208 -3.44 13.52 0.51
N GLN A 209 -2.31 12.99 0.04
CA GLN A 209 -1.27 12.55 0.95
C GLN A 209 -0.60 13.76 1.59
N THR A 210 -0.51 13.79 2.92
CA THR A 210 -0.01 14.97 3.67
C THR A 210 1.18 14.65 4.58
N PHE A 211 1.67 13.41 4.60
CA PHE A 211 2.79 13.02 5.47
C PHE A 211 4.08 13.73 5.07
N LYS A 212 4.54 14.68 5.89
CA LYS A 212 5.63 15.62 5.54
C LYS A 212 6.99 14.94 5.29
N GLN A 213 7.25 13.80 5.94
CA GLN A 213 8.50 13.05 5.81
C GLN A 213 8.52 12.11 4.62
N TYR A 214 7.47 12.07 3.81
CA TYR A 214 7.40 11.35 2.55
C TYR A 214 7.53 12.35 1.38
N SER A 215 8.65 12.32 0.69
CA SER A 215 8.96 13.31 -0.36
C SER A 215 7.97 13.34 -1.52
N ASN A 216 7.28 12.21 -1.77
CA ASN A 216 6.26 12.13 -2.83
C ASN A 216 4.86 12.61 -2.37
N SER A 217 4.65 12.91 -1.07
CA SER A 217 3.32 13.23 -0.53
C SER A 217 2.52 14.20 -1.40
N LYS A 218 3.12 15.34 -1.77
CA LYS A 218 2.45 16.36 -2.57
C LYS A 218 2.04 15.95 -3.98
N LEU A 219 2.48 14.77 -4.43
CA LEU A 219 2.20 14.21 -5.76
C LEU A 219 1.17 13.09 -5.70
N ARG A 220 0.69 12.76 -4.51
CA ARG A 220 -0.09 11.56 -4.20
C ARG A 220 -1.43 11.89 -3.55
N PHE A 221 -2.38 10.99 -3.77
CA PHE A 221 -3.66 11.00 -3.07
C PHE A 221 -4.09 9.58 -2.68
N ASN A 222 -5.13 9.48 -1.89
CA ASN A 222 -5.65 8.24 -1.33
C ASN A 222 -7.16 8.17 -1.54
N VAL A 223 -7.68 6.95 -1.63
CA VAL A 223 -9.11 6.67 -1.83
C VAL A 223 -9.56 5.60 -0.85
N ILE A 224 -10.68 5.83 -0.18
CA ILE A 224 -11.40 4.83 0.62
C ILE A 224 -12.80 4.70 0.04
N MET A 225 -13.27 3.47 -0.16
CA MET A 225 -14.63 3.18 -0.59
C MET A 225 -15.30 2.22 0.39
N GLU A 226 -16.58 2.45 0.67
CA GLU A 226 -17.41 1.68 1.60
C GLU A 226 -18.73 1.30 0.93
N LYS A 227 -19.18 0.07 1.11
CA LYS A 227 -20.51 -0.37 0.68
C LYS A 227 -21.58 0.33 1.52
N ILE A 228 -22.67 0.78 0.86
CA ILE A 228 -23.82 1.40 1.50
C ILE A 228 -24.75 0.33 2.04
#